data_b23a9f421bb4e71281d080249e93a2b3
#
_entry.id   b23a9f421bb4e71281d080249e93a2b3
#
_cell.length_a   1.000
_cell.length_b   1.000
_cell.length_c   1.000
_cell.angle_alpha   90.00
_cell.angle_beta   90.00
_cell.angle_gamma   90.00
#
_symmetry.space_group_name_H-M   'P 1'
#
loop_
_entity.id
_entity.type
_entity.pdbx_description
1 polymer ?
#
loop_
_entity_poly.entity_id
_entity_poly.type
_entity_poly.pdbx_seq_one_letter_code
_entity_poly.pdbx_strand_id
1 'polypeptide(L)'
;MAHLIHLWHERNGWSHRVLPLLSEVLDLGKVHNSQISNLRNGKLSSPGPEVFLALAQVNTIHDQGIEKLRDRFEGDYPELWKSLQESALPLKNDSGNPLSAGELFEIFSGLKSLPSSFDWYIEDEEASALSDALSVHFCQNKAWRSCKIQVMEAYAVNKLSLIHI
;
A
#
# COMPACT_ATOMS: atom_id res chain seq x y z
N MET A 1 4.30 -6.31 10.12
CA MET A 1 3.44 -6.85 9.05
C MET A 1 2.04 -6.22 9.02
N ALA A 2 1.26 -6.25 10.11
CA ALA A 2 -0.09 -5.65 10.12
C ALA A 2 -0.10 -4.20 9.62
N HIS A 3 0.78 -3.38 10.15
CA HIS A 3 0.97 -1.99 9.71
C HIS A 3 1.29 -1.88 8.22
N LEU A 4 2.18 -2.73 7.68
CA LEU A 4 2.53 -2.76 6.26
C LEU A 4 1.30 -3.02 5.37
N ILE A 5 0.51 -4.06 5.71
CA ILE A 5 -0.70 -4.41 4.96
C ILE A 5 -1.76 -3.33 5.08
N HIS A 6 -1.91 -2.72 6.27
CA HIS A 6 -2.83 -1.62 6.49
C HIS A 6 -2.48 -0.43 5.58
N LEU A 7 -1.23 0.00 5.59
CA LEU A 7 -0.75 1.09 4.75
C LEU A 7 -0.84 0.78 3.25
N TRP A 8 -0.58 -0.46 2.85
CA TRP A 8 -0.73 -0.85 1.45
C TRP A 8 -2.17 -0.68 0.96
N HIS A 9 -3.15 -1.06 1.78
CA HIS A 9 -4.56 -0.82 1.48
C HIS A 9 -4.89 0.67 1.44
N GLU A 10 -4.45 1.43 2.43
CA GLU A 10 -4.73 2.88 2.51
C GLU A 10 -4.13 3.65 1.34
N ARG A 11 -2.87 3.38 1.01
CA ARG A 11 -2.18 4.05 -0.11
C ARG A 11 -2.86 3.79 -1.45
N ASN A 12 -3.46 2.61 -1.62
CA ASN A 12 -4.16 2.23 -2.83
C ASN A 12 -5.68 2.51 -2.76
N GLY A 13 -6.20 2.93 -1.62
CA GLY A 13 -7.64 3.11 -1.43
C GLY A 13 -8.41 1.78 -1.47
N TRP A 14 -7.76 0.66 -1.14
CA TRP A 14 -8.35 -0.67 -1.28
C TRP A 14 -9.11 -1.12 -0.04
N SER A 15 -10.23 -1.80 -0.28
CA SER A 15 -10.89 -2.59 0.75
C SER A 15 -10.14 -3.93 0.96
N HIS A 16 -10.40 -4.59 2.09
CA HIS A 16 -9.82 -5.91 2.40
C HIS A 16 -10.21 -7.03 1.41
N ARG A 17 -11.12 -6.76 0.48
CA ARG A 17 -11.56 -7.71 -0.57
C ARG A 17 -10.68 -7.69 -1.81
N VAL A 18 -9.93 -6.61 -2.04
CA VAL A 18 -9.17 -6.41 -3.28
C VAL A 18 -8.06 -7.47 -3.42
N LEU A 19 -7.23 -7.67 -2.41
CA LEU A 19 -6.14 -8.64 -2.48
C LEU A 19 -6.62 -10.09 -2.68
N PRO A 20 -7.64 -10.59 -1.95
CA PRO A 20 -8.21 -11.91 -2.21
C PRO A 20 -8.78 -12.06 -3.61
N LEU A 21 -9.50 -11.05 -4.11
CA LEU A 21 -10.05 -11.08 -5.46
C LEU A 21 -8.96 -11.08 -6.53
N LEU A 22 -7.90 -10.27 -6.36
CA LEU A 22 -6.72 -10.31 -7.24
C LEU A 22 -6.07 -11.69 -7.24
N SER A 23 -5.90 -12.30 -6.07
CA SER A 23 -5.32 -13.65 -5.95
C SER A 23 -6.17 -14.71 -6.65
N GLU A 24 -7.50 -14.60 -6.55
CA GLU A 24 -8.43 -15.51 -7.20
C GLU A 24 -8.39 -15.37 -8.73
N VAL A 25 -8.53 -14.16 -9.24
CA VAL A 25 -8.57 -13.89 -10.70
C VAL A 25 -7.24 -14.21 -11.37
N LEU A 26 -6.14 -14.03 -10.65
CA LEU A 26 -4.79 -14.32 -11.13
C LEU A 26 -4.36 -15.78 -10.92
N ASP A 27 -5.22 -16.59 -10.31
CA ASP A 27 -4.94 -18.01 -9.98
C ASP A 27 -3.68 -18.18 -9.11
N LEU A 28 -3.50 -17.28 -8.13
CA LEU A 28 -2.34 -17.27 -7.25
C LEU A 28 -2.54 -18.09 -5.96
N GLY A 29 -3.61 -18.87 -5.89
CA GLY A 29 -3.99 -19.64 -4.71
C GLY A 29 -5.11 -18.99 -3.90
N LYS A 30 -5.64 -19.74 -2.94
CA LYS A 30 -6.77 -19.27 -2.11
C LYS A 30 -6.28 -18.44 -0.94
N VAL A 31 -6.41 -17.14 -1.08
CA VAL A 31 -6.28 -16.18 0.03
C VAL A 31 -7.69 -15.71 0.42
N HIS A 32 -8.10 -16.03 1.64
CA HIS A 32 -9.44 -15.66 2.11
C HIS A 32 -9.50 -14.23 2.64
N ASN A 33 -10.66 -13.58 2.47
CA ASN A 33 -10.92 -12.25 3.03
C ASN A 33 -10.62 -12.16 4.53
N SER A 34 -10.95 -13.22 5.28
CA SER A 34 -10.67 -13.31 6.72
C SER A 34 -9.17 -13.35 7.04
N GLN A 35 -8.36 -14.01 6.19
CA GLN A 35 -6.91 -14.04 6.38
C GLN A 35 -6.29 -12.65 6.19
N ILE A 36 -6.67 -11.94 5.14
CA ILE A 36 -6.19 -10.58 4.89
C ILE A 36 -6.68 -9.62 5.98
N SER A 37 -7.95 -9.70 6.38
CA SER A 37 -8.48 -8.89 7.47
C SER A 37 -7.76 -9.15 8.79
N ASN A 38 -7.50 -10.42 9.12
CA ASN A 38 -6.78 -10.78 10.33
C ASN A 38 -5.30 -10.37 10.27
N LEU A 39 -4.66 -10.52 9.12
CA LEU A 39 -3.26 -10.09 8.92
C LEU A 39 -3.13 -8.56 9.08
N ARG A 40 -4.04 -7.79 8.47
CA ARG A 40 -4.12 -6.35 8.59
C ARG A 40 -4.34 -5.88 10.03
N ASN A 41 -5.13 -6.62 10.80
CA ASN A 41 -5.45 -6.30 12.19
C ASN A 41 -4.48 -6.93 13.22
N GLY A 42 -3.41 -7.60 12.77
CA GLY A 42 -2.46 -8.26 13.66
C GLY A 42 -3.01 -9.46 14.42
N LYS A 43 -4.13 -10.03 13.96
CA LYS A 43 -4.82 -11.16 14.61
C LYS A 43 -4.45 -12.52 14.00
N LEU A 44 -3.75 -12.55 12.89
CA LEU A 44 -3.31 -13.78 12.24
C LEU A 44 -1.98 -14.20 12.83
N SER A 45 -2.00 -15.25 13.66
CA SER A 45 -0.81 -15.73 14.38
C SER A 45 0.07 -16.67 13.56
N SER A 46 -0.50 -17.34 12.55
CA SER A 46 0.21 -18.34 11.75
C SER A 46 -0.37 -18.41 10.33
N PRO A 47 -0.05 -17.43 9.46
CA PRO A 47 -0.41 -17.52 8.06
C PRO A 47 0.37 -18.63 7.37
N GLY A 48 -0.27 -19.37 6.47
CA GLY A 48 0.41 -20.32 5.61
C GLY A 48 1.32 -19.60 4.60
N PRO A 49 2.32 -20.29 4.04
CA PRO A 49 3.26 -19.71 3.07
C PRO A 49 2.56 -19.22 1.79
N GLU A 50 1.41 -19.79 1.45
CA GLU A 50 0.60 -19.41 0.29
C GLU A 50 0.15 -17.95 0.36
N VAL A 51 -0.10 -17.41 1.55
CA VAL A 51 -0.50 -16.01 1.73
C VAL A 51 0.63 -15.07 1.30
N PHE A 52 1.86 -15.33 1.73
CA PHE A 52 3.02 -14.50 1.37
C PHE A 52 3.38 -14.63 -0.11
N LEU A 53 3.25 -15.83 -0.69
CA LEU A 53 3.46 -16.06 -2.12
C LEU A 53 2.45 -15.28 -2.95
N ALA A 54 1.16 -15.33 -2.62
CA ALA A 54 0.12 -14.60 -3.33
C ALA A 54 0.32 -13.08 -3.21
N LEU A 55 0.59 -12.57 -2.02
CA LEU A 55 0.84 -11.15 -1.79
C LEU A 55 2.06 -10.66 -2.57
N ALA A 56 3.16 -11.41 -2.57
CA ALA A 56 4.37 -11.07 -3.32
C ALA A 56 4.15 -11.08 -4.84
N GLN A 57 3.37 -12.00 -5.36
CA GLN A 57 3.05 -12.04 -6.79
C GLN A 57 2.15 -10.87 -7.20
N VAL A 58 1.11 -10.56 -6.42
CA VAL A 58 0.29 -9.35 -6.63
C VAL A 58 1.19 -8.11 -6.62
N ASN A 59 2.08 -8.00 -5.65
CA ASN A 59 3.02 -6.90 -5.53
C ASN A 59 3.96 -6.77 -6.75
N THR A 60 4.48 -7.88 -7.23
CA THR A 60 5.34 -7.91 -8.43
C THR A 60 4.58 -7.47 -9.69
N ILE A 61 3.32 -7.88 -9.82
CA ILE A 61 2.47 -7.47 -10.95
C ILE A 61 2.23 -5.95 -10.89
N HIS A 62 1.98 -5.39 -9.71
CA HIS A 62 1.82 -3.94 -9.54
C HIS A 62 3.11 -3.18 -9.92
N ASP A 63 4.28 -3.69 -9.55
CA ASP A 63 5.57 -3.10 -9.89
C ASP A 63 5.84 -3.14 -11.41
N GLN A 64 5.43 -4.20 -12.08
CA GLN A 64 5.58 -4.36 -13.53
C GLN A 64 4.57 -3.56 -14.36
N GLY A 65 3.55 -3.00 -13.72
CA GLY A 65 2.44 -2.29 -14.33
C GLY A 65 1.21 -3.15 -14.58
N ILE A 66 0.04 -2.57 -14.31
CA ILE A 66 -1.26 -3.27 -14.36
C ILE A 66 -1.84 -3.44 -15.77
N GLU A 67 -1.28 -2.76 -16.78
CA GLU A 67 -1.82 -2.79 -18.15
C GLU A 67 -1.94 -4.21 -18.73
N LYS A 68 -1.05 -5.11 -18.30
CA LYS A 68 -1.09 -6.52 -18.67
C LYS A 68 -2.32 -7.27 -18.15
N LEU A 69 -3.03 -6.68 -17.21
CA LEU A 69 -4.22 -7.25 -16.58
C LEU A 69 -5.51 -6.78 -17.23
N ARG A 70 -5.46 -5.78 -18.14
CA ARG A 70 -6.63 -5.15 -18.74
C ARG A 70 -7.63 -6.18 -19.27
N ASP A 71 -7.19 -7.09 -20.14
CA ASP A 71 -8.06 -8.06 -20.80
C ASP A 71 -8.78 -9.01 -19.82
N ARG A 72 -8.17 -9.22 -18.63
CA ARG A 72 -8.74 -10.07 -17.58
C ARG A 72 -9.74 -9.36 -16.68
N PHE A 73 -9.58 -8.05 -16.49
CA PHE A 73 -10.33 -7.33 -15.49
C PHE A 73 -11.37 -6.37 -16.04
N GLU A 74 -11.11 -5.73 -17.19
CA GLU A 74 -11.97 -4.67 -17.71
C GLU A 74 -13.39 -5.18 -18.04
N GLY A 75 -13.50 -6.44 -18.52
CA GLY A 75 -14.79 -7.06 -18.86
C GLY A 75 -15.53 -7.63 -17.64
N ASP A 76 -14.85 -8.45 -16.85
CA ASP A 76 -15.48 -9.26 -15.80
C ASP A 76 -15.48 -8.56 -14.43
N TYR A 77 -14.55 -7.64 -14.20
CA TYR A 77 -14.34 -6.97 -12.90
C TYR A 77 -14.11 -5.46 -13.07
N PRO A 78 -15.04 -4.70 -13.68
CA PRO A 78 -14.82 -3.30 -14.03
C PRO A 78 -14.55 -2.40 -12.82
N GLU A 79 -15.18 -2.64 -11.68
CA GLU A 79 -14.93 -1.87 -10.46
C GLU A 79 -13.52 -2.11 -9.90
N LEU A 80 -13.05 -3.36 -9.96
CA LEU A 80 -11.69 -3.70 -9.55
C LEU A 80 -10.67 -3.07 -10.51
N TRP A 81 -10.93 -3.15 -11.82
CA TRP A 81 -10.08 -2.54 -12.84
C TRP A 81 -9.95 -1.03 -12.63
N LYS A 82 -11.07 -0.35 -12.40
CA LYS A 82 -11.08 1.08 -12.07
C LYS A 82 -10.24 1.39 -10.82
N SER A 83 -10.40 0.62 -9.75
CA SER A 83 -9.62 0.79 -8.52
C SER A 83 -8.12 0.61 -8.77
N LEU A 84 -7.71 -0.36 -9.59
CA LEU A 84 -6.32 -0.57 -9.96
C LEU A 84 -5.75 0.56 -10.82
N GLN A 85 -6.54 1.11 -11.74
CA GLN A 85 -6.14 2.26 -12.56
C GLN A 85 -5.96 3.53 -11.73
N GLU A 86 -6.79 3.73 -10.71
CA GLU A 86 -6.70 4.89 -9.82
C GLU A 86 -5.47 4.81 -8.91
N SER A 87 -5.11 3.61 -8.47
CA SER A 87 -3.91 3.40 -7.65
C SER A 87 -3.49 1.92 -7.65
N ALA A 88 -2.26 1.66 -8.05
CA ALA A 88 -1.62 0.35 -7.99
C ALA A 88 -0.16 0.52 -7.51
N LEU A 89 0.00 0.97 -6.27
CA LEU A 89 1.30 1.25 -5.68
C LEU A 89 1.89 -0.03 -5.07
N PRO A 90 3.06 -0.49 -5.56
CA PRO A 90 3.71 -1.68 -5.04
C PRO A 90 4.40 -1.41 -3.69
N LEU A 91 4.54 -2.47 -2.90
CA LEU A 91 5.40 -2.50 -1.72
C LEU A 91 6.86 -2.69 -2.15
N LYS A 92 7.72 -1.73 -1.86
CA LYS A 92 9.14 -1.78 -2.19
C LYS A 92 10.01 -1.83 -0.95
N ASN A 93 11.13 -2.53 -1.05
CA ASN A 93 12.20 -2.47 -0.06
C ASN A 93 13.03 -1.20 -0.23
N ASP A 94 13.99 -0.96 0.67
CA ASP A 94 14.85 0.23 0.66
C ASP A 94 15.78 0.31 -0.58
N SER A 95 15.93 -0.80 -1.31
CA SER A 95 16.65 -0.85 -2.59
C SER A 95 15.75 -0.55 -3.80
N GLY A 96 14.46 -0.27 -3.58
CA GLY A 96 13.50 0.05 -4.65
C GLY A 96 12.92 -1.18 -5.36
N ASN A 97 13.22 -2.40 -4.90
CA ASN A 97 12.68 -3.62 -5.47
C ASN A 97 11.35 -4.01 -4.79
N PRO A 98 10.40 -4.66 -5.49
CA PRO A 98 9.18 -5.16 -4.87
C PRO A 98 9.51 -6.19 -3.77
N LEU A 99 8.81 -6.10 -2.63
CA LEU A 99 8.98 -7.05 -1.54
C LEU A 99 8.64 -8.46 -2.00
N SER A 100 9.59 -9.37 -1.80
CA SER A 100 9.44 -10.81 -2.08
C SER A 100 8.63 -11.51 -0.98
N ALA A 101 8.19 -12.74 -1.25
CA ALA A 101 7.50 -13.58 -0.27
C ALA A 101 8.37 -13.86 0.97
N GLY A 102 9.69 -14.06 0.76
CA GLY A 102 10.64 -14.23 1.85
C GLY A 102 10.75 -13.00 2.73
N GLU A 103 10.88 -11.80 2.13
CA GLU A 103 10.93 -10.55 2.89
C GLU A 103 9.61 -10.27 3.64
N LEU A 104 8.47 -10.54 3.03
CA LEU A 104 7.18 -10.44 3.71
C LEU A 104 7.09 -11.38 4.93
N PHE A 105 7.58 -12.62 4.79
CA PHE A 105 7.65 -13.57 5.90
C PHE A 105 8.64 -13.10 6.99
N GLU A 106 9.82 -12.61 6.62
CA GLU A 106 10.80 -12.07 7.57
C GLU A 106 10.23 -10.88 8.36
N ILE A 107 9.51 -9.96 7.69
CA ILE A 107 8.82 -8.84 8.34
C ILE A 107 7.71 -9.36 9.25
N PHE A 108 6.97 -10.39 8.84
CA PHE A 108 5.92 -10.99 9.66
C PHE A 108 6.47 -11.61 10.93
N SER A 109 7.57 -12.36 10.83
CA SER A 109 8.22 -13.03 11.94
C SER A 109 9.07 -12.12 12.83
N GLY A 110 9.24 -10.84 12.45
CA GLY A 110 10.08 -9.88 13.17
C GLY A 110 11.58 -10.03 12.93
N LEU A 111 11.97 -10.83 11.94
CA LEU A 111 13.37 -11.01 11.53
C LEU A 111 13.89 -9.85 10.69
N LYS A 112 13.00 -9.11 10.06
CA LYS A 112 13.32 -7.93 9.24
C LYS A 112 12.45 -6.75 9.65
N SER A 113 13.04 -5.57 9.73
CA SER A 113 12.32 -4.32 9.95
C SER A 113 11.48 -3.95 8.72
N LEU A 114 10.48 -3.09 8.92
CA LEU A 114 9.75 -2.48 7.82
C LEU A 114 10.71 -1.67 6.94
N PRO A 115 10.47 -1.61 5.62
CA PRO A 115 11.16 -0.65 4.78
C PRO A 115 10.99 0.78 5.29
N SER A 116 11.99 1.63 5.14
CA SER A 116 11.99 3.01 5.63
C SER A 116 10.80 3.83 5.12
N SER A 117 10.31 3.51 3.91
CA SER A 117 9.11 4.12 3.34
C SER A 117 7.81 3.80 4.10
N PHE A 118 7.83 2.85 5.03
CA PHE A 118 6.71 2.46 5.90
C PHE A 118 7.00 2.72 7.38
N ASP A 119 8.14 3.33 7.71
CA ASP A 119 8.46 3.80 9.04
C ASP A 119 7.89 5.21 9.23
N TRP A 120 6.83 5.31 10.04
CA TRP A 120 6.04 6.54 10.25
C TRP A 120 6.52 7.34 11.45
N TYR A 121 7.79 7.34 11.72
CA TYR A 121 8.30 8.23 12.75
C TYR A 121 8.47 9.64 12.14
N ILE A 122 7.71 10.59 12.69
CA ILE A 122 7.80 12.01 12.36
C ILE A 122 8.29 12.71 13.62
N GLU A 123 9.39 13.44 13.52
CA GLU A 123 9.88 14.28 14.62
C GLU A 123 8.88 15.41 14.90
N ASP A 124 8.88 15.92 16.15
CA ASP A 124 7.94 16.97 16.56
C ASP A 124 8.07 18.24 15.71
N GLU A 125 9.29 18.60 15.29
CA GLU A 125 9.55 19.72 14.40
C GLU A 125 8.99 19.47 13.00
N GLU A 126 9.12 18.25 12.48
CA GLU A 126 8.55 17.85 11.19
C GLU A 126 7.02 17.87 11.25
N ALA A 127 6.43 17.38 12.34
CA ALA A 127 4.98 17.38 12.55
C ALA A 127 4.42 18.82 12.59
N SER A 128 5.12 19.73 13.26
CA SER A 128 4.77 21.14 13.31
C SER A 128 4.86 21.80 11.94
N ALA A 129 5.96 21.61 11.22
CA ALA A 129 6.14 22.16 9.88
C ALA A 129 5.10 21.62 8.89
N LEU A 130 4.76 20.32 8.96
CA LEU A 130 3.71 19.71 8.17
C LEU A 130 2.33 20.33 8.51
N SER A 131 2.04 20.48 9.80
CA SER A 131 0.78 21.09 10.27
C SER A 131 0.63 22.52 9.76
N ASP A 132 1.70 23.31 9.81
CA ASP A 132 1.70 24.68 9.31
C ASP A 132 1.49 24.73 7.78
N ALA A 133 2.20 23.90 7.04
CA ALA A 133 2.05 23.79 5.59
C ALA A 133 0.64 23.34 5.17
N LEU A 134 0.05 22.39 5.88
CA LEU A 134 -1.32 21.92 5.67
C LEU A 134 -2.35 23.01 6.00
N SER A 135 -2.17 23.74 7.11
CA SER A 135 -3.11 24.76 7.56
C SER A 135 -3.26 25.89 6.54
N VAL A 136 -2.17 26.31 5.90
CA VAL A 136 -2.18 27.33 4.86
C VAL A 136 -3.07 26.93 3.67
N HIS A 137 -3.06 25.64 3.32
CA HIS A 137 -3.78 25.15 2.13
C HIS A 137 -5.21 24.69 2.45
N PHE A 138 -5.43 24.05 3.59
CA PHE A 138 -6.76 23.56 3.98
C PHE A 138 -7.68 24.67 4.50
N CYS A 139 -7.14 25.68 5.16
CA CYS A 139 -7.93 26.86 5.58
C CYS A 139 -8.51 27.65 4.39
N GLN A 140 -8.09 27.34 3.17
CA GLN A 140 -8.64 27.92 1.94
C GLN A 140 -9.73 27.04 1.29
N ASN A 141 -10.26 26.05 2.00
CA ASN A 141 -11.24 25.06 1.51
C ASN A 141 -10.79 24.30 0.24
N LYS A 142 -9.49 24.09 0.08
CA LYS A 142 -8.95 23.30 -1.04
C LYS A 142 -8.92 21.82 -0.69
N ALA A 143 -9.33 20.98 -1.63
CA ALA A 143 -9.16 19.54 -1.49
C ALA A 143 -7.66 19.16 -1.48
N TRP A 144 -7.27 18.19 -0.66
CA TRP A 144 -5.88 17.71 -0.55
C TRP A 144 -5.23 17.45 -1.92
N ARG A 145 -5.93 16.76 -2.82
CA ARG A 145 -5.41 16.45 -4.16
C ARG A 145 -5.00 17.70 -4.96
N SER A 146 -5.66 18.82 -4.71
CA SER A 146 -5.37 20.09 -5.39
C SER A 146 -4.20 20.86 -4.79
N CYS A 147 -3.87 20.60 -3.52
CA CYS A 147 -2.80 21.32 -2.81
C CYS A 147 -1.57 20.44 -2.51
N LYS A 148 -1.62 19.13 -2.79
CA LYS A 148 -0.55 18.18 -2.47
C LYS A 148 0.83 18.66 -2.95
N ILE A 149 0.95 19.10 -4.21
CA ILE A 149 2.22 19.57 -4.79
C ILE A 149 2.73 20.79 -4.02
N GLN A 150 1.86 21.76 -3.76
CA GLN A 150 2.22 22.99 -3.05
C GLN A 150 2.65 22.71 -1.59
N VAL A 151 1.96 21.77 -0.92
CA VAL A 151 2.35 21.33 0.43
C VAL A 151 3.69 20.63 0.40
N MET A 152 3.95 19.78 -0.59
CA MET A 152 5.23 19.09 -0.75
C MET A 152 6.39 20.05 -1.07
N GLU A 153 6.13 21.13 -1.81
CA GLU A 153 7.11 22.18 -2.07
C GLU A 153 7.41 23.00 -0.82
N ALA A 154 6.38 23.31 -0.02
CA ALA A 154 6.52 24.05 1.24
C ALA A 154 7.14 23.22 2.35
N TYR A 155 6.94 21.90 2.33
CA TYR A 155 7.43 20.95 3.33
C TYR A 155 8.57 20.12 2.74
N ALA A 156 9.80 20.55 3.00
CA ALA A 156 11.02 20.05 2.36
C ALA A 156 11.46 18.63 2.79
N VAL A 157 10.61 17.85 3.45
CA VAL A 157 10.94 16.50 3.90
C VAL A 157 10.40 15.45 2.94
N ASN A 158 11.30 14.59 2.44
CA ASN A 158 10.97 13.50 1.50
C ASN A 158 9.90 12.51 2.01
N LYS A 159 9.57 12.53 3.29
CA LYS A 159 8.54 11.67 3.90
C LYS A 159 7.12 11.96 3.41
N LEU A 160 6.83 13.18 2.96
CA LEU A 160 5.50 13.51 2.40
C LEU A 160 5.19 12.82 1.08
N SER A 161 6.19 12.43 0.31
CA SER A 161 5.98 11.63 -0.91
C SER A 161 5.39 10.26 -0.62
N LEU A 162 5.45 9.82 0.63
CA LEU A 162 4.98 8.54 1.13
C LEU A 162 3.56 8.62 1.72
N ILE A 163 3.06 9.82 1.99
CA ILE A 163 1.71 10.05 2.48
C ILE A 163 0.78 10.15 1.27
N HIS A 164 0.22 9.03 0.88
CA HIS A 164 -0.89 8.99 -0.06
C HIS A 164 -2.19 9.11 0.74
N ILE A 165 -2.58 10.35 1.00
CA ILE A 165 -3.89 10.67 1.54
C ILE A 165 -4.85 10.95 0.40
#